data_1034d3644f918c2fbd770d9131ed7996
#
_entry.id   1034d3644f918c2fbd770d9131ed7996
#
_cell.length_a   1.000
_cell.length_b   1.000
_cell.length_c   1.000
_cell.angle_alpha   90.00
_cell.angle_beta   90.00
_cell.angle_gamma   90.00
#
_symmetry.space_group_name_H-M   'P 1'
#
loop_
_entity.id
_entity.type
_entity.pdbx_description
1 polymer ?
#
loop_
_entity_poly.entity_id
_entity_poly.type
_entity_poly.pdbx_seq_one_letter_code
_entity_poly.pdbx_strand_id
1 'polypeptide(L)'
;MIKINVLIDNKNWKKYIKNPENYIKTKIKKLNNNISLKNKKIEFSLLLSDSKLITKLNLKFRKKNKTTDILSFPSNESLKPKKKRKQSFVYIGDIVINLNKLKTNLNKKNFYLKFDETWIHGXAHLLGHKHKSKRDYLVMKKIENKFLKQIN
;
A
#
# COMPACT_ATOMS: atom_id res chain seq x y z
N MET A 1 -2.26 -8.42 13.53
CA MET A 1 -0.83 -8.12 13.25
C MET A 1 -0.59 -8.01 11.76
N ILE A 2 0.15 -7.00 11.36
CA ILE A 2 0.47 -6.74 9.95
C ILE A 2 1.98 -6.90 9.75
N LYS A 3 2.38 -7.71 8.78
CA LYS A 3 3.75 -7.78 8.27
C LYS A 3 3.85 -7.07 6.93
N ILE A 4 4.96 -6.41 6.69
CA ILE A 4 5.22 -5.76 5.40
C ILE A 4 6.61 -6.10 4.91
N ASN A 5 6.72 -6.42 3.64
CA ASN A 5 7.98 -6.59 2.93
C ASN A 5 8.19 -5.35 2.05
N VAL A 6 9.23 -4.57 2.35
CA VAL A 6 9.54 -3.37 1.58
C VAL A 6 10.70 -3.67 0.64
N LEU A 7 10.46 -3.49 -0.65
CA LEU A 7 11.44 -3.72 -1.70
C LEU A 7 11.72 -2.40 -2.41
N ILE A 8 12.99 -2.06 -2.61
CA ILE A 8 13.40 -0.83 -3.27
C ILE A 8 13.98 -1.18 -4.64
N ASP A 9 13.19 -0.98 -5.69
CA ASP A 9 13.62 -1.20 -7.08
C ASP A 9 14.47 -0.04 -7.60
N ASN A 10 14.12 1.19 -7.19
CA ASN A 10 14.87 2.39 -7.61
C ASN A 10 15.49 3.06 -6.37
N LYS A 11 16.82 3.06 -6.31
CA LYS A 11 17.57 3.59 -5.16
C LYS A 11 17.37 5.10 -4.92
N ASN A 12 16.85 5.84 -5.91
CA ASN A 12 16.55 7.26 -5.75
C ASN A 12 15.49 7.52 -4.67
N TRP A 13 14.69 6.52 -4.30
CA TRP A 13 13.77 6.62 -3.16
C TRP A 13 14.48 7.08 -1.87
N LYS A 14 15.75 6.66 -1.67
CA LYS A 14 16.52 7.00 -0.48
C LYS A 14 16.89 8.48 -0.40
N LYS A 15 16.79 9.22 -1.50
CA LYS A 15 16.97 10.68 -1.52
C LYS A 15 15.78 11.40 -0.87
N TYR A 16 14.60 10.77 -0.87
CA TYR A 16 13.34 11.35 -0.34
C TYR A 16 13.01 10.78 1.04
N ILE A 17 13.22 9.48 1.24
CA ILE A 17 13.04 8.79 2.52
C ILE A 17 14.35 8.02 2.80
N LYS A 18 15.13 8.49 3.77
CA LYS A 18 16.46 7.92 4.07
C LYS A 18 16.41 6.41 4.31
N ASN A 19 15.42 5.95 5.07
CA ASN A 19 15.22 4.53 5.36
C ASN A 19 13.73 4.18 5.18
N PRO A 20 13.30 3.88 3.93
CA PRO A 20 11.87 3.62 3.66
C PRO A 20 11.31 2.43 4.45
N GLU A 21 12.11 1.37 4.60
CA GLU A 21 11.66 0.18 5.34
C GLU A 21 11.33 0.51 6.80
N ASN A 22 12.23 1.21 7.48
CA ASN A 22 12.01 1.60 8.88
C ASN A 22 10.84 2.57 9.01
N TYR A 23 10.74 3.53 8.09
CA TYR A 23 9.63 4.48 8.06
C TYR A 23 8.28 3.76 8.03
N ILE A 24 8.11 2.85 7.06
CA ILE A 24 6.84 2.12 6.90
C ILE A 24 6.59 1.19 8.08
N LYS A 25 7.61 0.48 8.57
CA LYS A 25 7.46 -0.42 9.72
C LYS A 25 6.97 0.33 10.98
N THR A 26 7.46 1.56 11.17
CA THR A 26 6.99 2.41 12.29
C THR A 26 5.50 2.76 12.13
N LYS A 27 5.08 3.11 10.92
CA LYS A 27 3.66 3.39 10.63
C LYS A 27 2.79 2.15 10.82
N ILE A 28 3.28 0.99 10.38
CA ILE A 28 2.57 -0.29 10.53
C ILE A 28 2.36 -0.64 12.02
N LYS A 29 3.35 -0.36 12.88
CA LYS A 29 3.19 -0.58 14.33
C LYS A 29 2.00 0.20 14.89
N LYS A 30 1.83 1.47 14.46
CA LYS A 30 0.67 2.28 14.86
C LYS A 30 -0.62 1.66 14.33
N LEU A 31 -0.63 1.22 13.08
CA LEU A 31 -1.80 0.64 12.42
C LEU A 31 -2.23 -0.69 13.06
N ASN A 32 -1.31 -1.45 13.64
CA ASN A 32 -1.61 -2.71 14.33
C ASN A 32 -2.57 -2.54 15.52
N ASN A 33 -2.66 -1.33 16.07
CA ASN A 33 -3.59 -1.02 17.16
C ASN A 33 -5.01 -0.72 16.66
N ASN A 34 -5.24 -0.76 15.35
CA ASN A 34 -6.55 -0.50 14.78
C ASN A 34 -7.51 -1.66 15.08
N ILE A 35 -8.68 -1.36 15.61
CA ILE A 35 -9.68 -2.35 16.02
C ILE A 35 -10.06 -3.28 14.87
N SER A 36 -10.22 -2.75 13.66
CA SER A 36 -10.63 -3.54 12.49
C SER A 36 -9.52 -4.49 11.98
N LEU A 37 -8.27 -4.25 12.40
CA LEU A 37 -7.11 -5.03 11.96
C LEU A 37 -6.48 -5.86 13.08
N LYS A 38 -6.83 -5.58 14.33
CA LYS A 38 -6.20 -6.16 15.54
C LYS A 38 -6.16 -7.69 15.53
N ASN A 39 -7.23 -8.33 15.07
CA ASN A 39 -7.36 -9.79 15.09
C ASN A 39 -6.96 -10.44 13.76
N LYS A 40 -6.45 -9.65 12.81
CA LYS A 40 -6.01 -10.17 11.50
C LYS A 40 -4.50 -10.38 11.50
N LYS A 41 -4.05 -11.51 10.95
CA LYS A 41 -2.63 -11.79 10.67
C LYS A 41 -2.45 -11.68 9.16
N ILE A 42 -2.03 -10.52 8.68
CA ILE A 42 -1.91 -10.25 7.24
C ILE A 42 -0.50 -9.83 6.89
N GLU A 43 -0.11 -10.13 5.65
CA GLU A 43 1.19 -9.79 5.10
C GLU A 43 0.99 -9.22 3.69
N PHE A 44 1.77 -8.20 3.34
CA PHE A 44 1.77 -7.65 1.97
C PHE A 44 3.15 -7.11 1.62
N SER A 45 3.38 -6.89 0.33
CA SER A 45 4.62 -6.32 -0.17
C SER A 45 4.41 -4.91 -0.70
N LEU A 46 5.39 -4.05 -0.50
CA LEU A 46 5.44 -2.69 -1.02
C LEU A 46 6.70 -2.53 -1.85
N LEU A 47 6.53 -2.35 -3.16
CA LEU A 47 7.63 -2.15 -4.10
C LEU A 47 7.75 -0.65 -4.42
N LEU A 48 8.88 -0.05 -4.07
CA LEU A 48 9.19 1.35 -4.32
C LEU A 48 9.95 1.46 -5.64
N SER A 49 9.27 1.94 -6.67
CA SER A 49 9.72 1.86 -8.05
C SER A 49 9.64 3.22 -8.76
N ASP A 50 9.60 3.19 -10.08
CA ASP A 50 9.59 4.35 -10.97
C ASP A 50 8.61 4.16 -12.13
N SER A 51 8.53 5.18 -13.00
CA SER A 51 7.63 5.16 -14.17
C SER A 51 7.95 4.02 -15.14
N LYS A 52 9.24 3.66 -15.28
CA LYS A 52 9.67 2.63 -16.24
C LYS A 52 9.07 1.26 -15.85
N LEU A 53 9.26 0.85 -14.60
CA LEU A 53 8.74 -0.45 -14.16
C LEU A 53 7.21 -0.46 -14.04
N ILE A 54 6.62 0.60 -13.48
CA ILE A 54 5.17 0.61 -13.25
C ILE A 54 4.39 0.63 -14.58
N THR A 55 4.94 1.25 -15.64
CA THR A 55 4.34 1.20 -16.97
C THR A 55 4.35 -0.23 -17.53
N LYS A 56 5.48 -0.94 -17.37
CA LYS A 56 5.58 -2.35 -17.78
C LYS A 56 4.56 -3.22 -17.06
N LEU A 57 4.42 -3.03 -15.74
CA LEU A 57 3.46 -3.81 -14.95
C LEU A 57 2.02 -3.49 -15.31
N ASN A 58 1.72 -2.21 -15.58
CA ASN A 58 0.39 -1.79 -16.01
C ASN A 58 0.02 -2.40 -17.36
N LEU A 59 0.96 -2.45 -18.29
CA LEU A 59 0.76 -3.10 -19.59
C LEU A 59 0.55 -4.62 -19.43
N LYS A 60 1.42 -5.27 -18.65
CA LYS A 60 1.39 -6.72 -18.48
C LYS A 60 0.11 -7.21 -17.79
N PHE A 61 -0.31 -6.57 -16.71
CA PHE A 61 -1.39 -7.06 -15.85
C PHE A 61 -2.73 -6.37 -16.06
N ARG A 62 -2.76 -5.16 -16.64
CA ARG A 62 -3.99 -4.40 -16.85
C ARG A 62 -4.23 -4.01 -18.30
N LYS A 63 -3.32 -4.38 -19.20
CA LYS A 63 -3.38 -4.10 -20.65
C LYS A 63 -3.42 -2.59 -20.94
N LYS A 64 -2.81 -1.76 -20.08
CA LYS A 64 -2.76 -0.31 -20.21
C LYS A 64 -1.32 0.16 -20.36
N ASN A 65 -0.97 0.63 -21.56
CA ASN A 65 0.38 1.15 -21.84
C ASN A 65 0.48 2.61 -21.38
N LYS A 66 0.42 2.84 -20.08
CA LYS A 66 0.57 4.17 -19.50
C LYS A 66 1.11 4.08 -18.07
N THR A 67 1.75 5.16 -17.63
CA THR A 67 2.24 5.27 -16.26
C THR A 67 1.10 5.65 -15.30
N THR A 68 1.30 5.34 -14.02
CA THR A 68 0.38 5.70 -12.94
C THR A 68 1.19 5.94 -11.66
N ASP A 69 0.59 6.51 -10.66
CA ASP A 69 1.24 6.74 -9.36
C ASP A 69 1.33 5.44 -8.52
N ILE A 70 0.34 4.55 -8.66
CA ILE A 70 0.25 3.34 -7.86
C ILE A 70 -0.42 2.21 -8.66
N LEU A 71 -0.01 0.97 -8.38
CA LEU A 71 -0.73 -0.25 -8.75
C LEU A 71 -0.89 -1.11 -7.52
N SER A 72 -2.09 -1.66 -7.33
CA SER A 72 -2.36 -2.64 -6.27
C SER A 72 -2.82 -3.95 -6.91
N PHE A 73 -2.22 -5.04 -6.45
CA PHE A 73 -2.49 -6.39 -6.95
C PHE A 73 -2.98 -7.26 -5.78
N PRO A 74 -4.29 -7.23 -5.49
CA PRO A 74 -4.80 -8.09 -4.42
C PRO A 74 -4.54 -9.57 -4.71
N SER A 75 -4.12 -10.30 -3.68
CA SER A 75 -3.91 -11.73 -3.79
C SER A 75 -5.25 -12.45 -3.96
N ASN A 76 -5.26 -13.53 -4.75
CA ASN A 76 -6.42 -14.41 -4.88
C ASN A 76 -6.58 -15.30 -3.65
N GLU A 77 -5.69 -15.24 -2.67
CA GLU A 77 -5.84 -15.99 -1.42
C GLU A 77 -7.01 -15.47 -0.60
N SER A 78 -7.88 -16.38 -0.19
CA SER A 78 -9.01 -16.04 0.65
C SER A 78 -8.54 -15.55 2.02
N LEU A 79 -9.11 -14.47 2.51
CA LEU A 79 -8.88 -14.00 3.89
C LEU A 79 -9.61 -14.89 4.93
N LYS A 80 -10.42 -15.85 4.47
CA LYS A 80 -11.07 -16.80 5.35
C LYS A 80 -9.99 -17.70 5.99
N PRO A 81 -10.02 -17.90 7.30
CA PRO A 81 -9.03 -18.74 7.96
C PRO A 81 -9.10 -20.17 7.43
N LYS A 82 -8.01 -20.66 6.87
CA LYS A 82 -7.88 -22.09 6.56
C LYS A 82 -7.86 -22.82 7.90
N LYS A 83 -8.74 -23.80 8.05
CA LYS A 83 -9.07 -24.48 9.33
C LYS A 83 -7.90 -25.10 10.10
N LYS A 84 -6.66 -25.07 9.61
CA LYS A 84 -5.56 -25.86 10.20
C LYS A 84 -4.26 -25.11 10.54
N ARG A 85 -4.19 -23.77 10.44
CA ARG A 85 -2.97 -23.07 10.85
C ARG A 85 -3.31 -21.79 11.63
N LYS A 86 -3.46 -21.93 12.92
CA LYS A 86 -3.78 -20.82 13.84
C LYS A 86 -2.73 -19.68 13.90
N GLN A 87 -1.58 -19.84 13.25
CA GLN A 87 -0.48 -18.87 13.39
C GLN A 87 0.09 -18.31 12.07
N SER A 88 -0.40 -18.75 10.91
CA SER A 88 0.16 -18.27 9.65
C SER A 88 -0.44 -16.91 9.22
N PHE A 89 0.42 -16.05 8.66
CA PHE A 89 -0.01 -14.80 8.04
C PHE A 89 -0.67 -15.10 6.69
N VAL A 90 -1.72 -14.35 6.37
CA VAL A 90 -2.38 -14.41 5.07
C VAL A 90 -1.77 -13.32 4.19
N TYR A 91 -1.18 -13.71 3.07
CA TYR A 91 -0.64 -12.76 2.09
C TYR A 91 -1.79 -12.13 1.31
N ILE A 92 -1.92 -10.80 1.36
CA ILE A 92 -3.05 -10.10 0.77
C ILE A 92 -2.71 -9.39 -0.55
N GLY A 93 -1.42 -9.34 -0.94
CA GLY A 93 -1.04 -8.84 -2.26
C GLY A 93 0.13 -7.88 -2.27
N ASP A 94 0.28 -7.19 -3.41
CA ASP A 94 1.40 -6.28 -3.68
C ASP A 94 0.92 -4.87 -3.99
N ILE A 95 1.70 -3.89 -3.52
CA ILE A 95 1.53 -2.47 -3.87
C ILE A 95 2.82 -2.01 -4.54
N VAL A 96 2.69 -1.34 -5.69
CA VAL A 96 3.83 -0.74 -6.40
C VAL A 96 3.60 0.77 -6.47
N ILE A 97 4.58 1.56 -6.03
CA ILE A 97 4.47 3.03 -6.01
C ILE A 97 5.55 3.65 -6.90
N ASN A 98 5.15 4.66 -7.66
CA ASN A 98 5.98 5.35 -8.64
C ASN A 98 6.55 6.64 -8.05
N LEU A 99 7.87 6.68 -7.81
CA LEU A 99 8.56 7.86 -7.30
C LEU A 99 8.38 9.08 -8.20
N ASN A 100 8.43 8.89 -9.52
CA ASN A 100 8.38 10.00 -10.48
C ASN A 100 7.06 10.77 -10.39
N LYS A 101 5.97 10.07 -10.08
CA LYS A 101 4.65 10.71 -9.89
C LYS A 101 4.52 11.35 -8.51
N LEU A 102 5.11 10.74 -7.48
CA LEU A 102 5.02 11.26 -6.13
C LEU A 102 5.82 12.53 -5.90
N LYS A 103 7.03 12.60 -6.46
CA LYS A 103 7.99 13.69 -6.20
C LYS A 103 7.66 15.02 -6.86
N THR A 104 6.69 15.06 -7.77
CA THR A 104 6.42 16.25 -8.61
C THR A 104 5.91 17.42 -7.76
N ASN A 105 6.70 18.51 -7.73
CA ASN A 105 6.35 19.80 -7.12
C ASN A 105 5.98 19.72 -5.62
N LEU A 106 6.55 18.76 -4.88
CA LEU A 106 6.27 18.63 -3.45
C LEU A 106 7.51 18.96 -2.61
N ASN A 107 7.32 19.72 -1.53
CA ASN A 107 8.33 19.87 -0.50
C ASN A 107 8.39 18.57 0.34
N LYS A 108 9.39 18.46 1.22
CA LYS A 108 9.64 17.25 2.00
C LYS A 108 8.42 16.82 2.83
N LYS A 109 7.79 17.75 3.53
CA LYS A 109 6.60 17.46 4.36
C LYS A 109 5.45 16.92 3.50
N ASN A 110 5.17 17.57 2.38
CA ASN A 110 4.10 17.17 1.48
C ASN A 110 4.40 15.83 0.80
N PHE A 111 5.68 15.52 0.54
CA PHE A 111 6.09 14.23 0.00
C PHE A 111 5.71 13.09 0.97
N TYR A 112 6.02 13.23 2.27
CA TYR A 112 5.67 12.22 3.27
C TYR A 112 4.16 12.02 3.38
N LEU A 113 3.40 13.12 3.39
CA LEU A 113 1.93 13.06 3.44
C LEU A 113 1.37 12.33 2.20
N LYS A 114 1.86 12.72 1.02
CA LYS A 114 1.42 12.08 -0.23
C LYS A 114 1.80 10.61 -0.29
N PHE A 115 3.00 10.26 0.20
CA PHE A 115 3.45 8.87 0.28
C PHE A 115 2.51 8.06 1.19
N ASP A 116 2.20 8.60 2.38
CA ASP A 116 1.28 7.93 3.32
C ASP A 116 -0.11 7.73 2.70
N GLU A 117 -0.67 8.78 2.07
CA GLU A 117 -1.95 8.67 1.37
C GLU A 117 -1.92 7.57 0.31
N THR A 118 -0.82 7.51 -0.45
CA THR A 118 -0.70 6.58 -1.58
C THR A 118 -0.64 5.12 -1.11
N TRP A 119 0.23 4.79 -0.14
CA TRP A 119 0.31 3.40 0.29
C TRP A 119 -0.92 2.97 1.11
N ILE A 120 -1.55 3.88 1.87
CA ILE A 120 -2.81 3.60 2.58
C ILE A 120 -3.93 3.32 1.58
N HIS A 121 -4.01 4.06 0.49
CA HIS A 121 -4.95 3.79 -0.61
C HIS A 121 -4.73 2.36 -1.14
N GLY A 122 -3.52 2.00 -1.41
CA GLY A 122 -3.18 0.62 -1.76
C GLY A 122 -3.65 -0.39 -0.70
N UNK A 123 -3.43 -0.17 0.54
CA UNK A 123 -3.75 -0.91 1.48
C UNK A 123 -5.03 -1.16 1.52
N ALA A 124 -5.93 -0.17 1.30
CA ALA A 124 -7.39 -0.37 1.30
C ALA A 124 -7.86 -1.29 0.18
N HIS A 125 -7.26 -1.17 -1.01
CA HIS A 125 -7.55 -2.08 -2.11
C HIS A 125 -7.22 -3.54 -1.76
N LEU A 126 -6.07 -3.79 -1.15
CA LEU A 126 -5.68 -5.15 -0.75
C LEU A 126 -6.64 -5.73 0.28
N LEU A 127 -7.26 -4.88 1.09
CA LEU A 127 -8.26 -5.29 2.08
C LEU A 127 -9.66 -5.50 1.47
N GLY A 128 -9.78 -5.34 0.14
CA GLY A 128 -11.01 -5.61 -0.58
C GLY A 128 -11.88 -4.39 -0.87
N HIS A 129 -11.44 -3.18 -0.50
CA HIS A 129 -12.21 -1.97 -0.80
C HIS A 129 -12.04 -1.57 -2.26
N LYS A 130 -13.09 -1.07 -2.86
CA LYS A 130 -13.13 -0.63 -4.27
C LYS A 130 -13.73 0.77 -4.33
N HIS A 131 -13.63 1.42 -5.51
CA HIS A 131 -14.24 2.73 -5.74
C HIS A 131 -15.01 2.75 -7.08
N LYS A 132 -15.73 1.66 -7.36
CA LYS A 132 -16.52 1.53 -8.60
C LYS A 132 -17.81 2.34 -8.55
N SER A 133 -18.48 2.39 -7.38
CA SER A 133 -19.67 3.18 -7.16
C SER A 133 -19.38 4.35 -6.23
N LYS A 134 -20.29 5.34 -6.18
CA LYS A 134 -20.20 6.46 -5.23
C LYS A 134 -20.18 5.96 -3.78
N ARG A 135 -21.01 4.97 -3.45
CA ARG A 135 -21.06 4.35 -2.12
C ARG A 135 -19.72 3.69 -1.77
N ASP A 136 -19.16 2.90 -2.70
CA ASP A 136 -17.86 2.24 -2.51
C ASP A 136 -16.76 3.28 -2.26
N TYR A 137 -16.75 4.36 -3.04
CA TYR A 137 -15.79 5.45 -2.89
C TYR A 137 -15.86 6.06 -1.49
N LEU A 138 -17.06 6.37 -1.00
CA LEU A 138 -17.25 6.99 0.31
C LEU A 138 -16.79 6.05 1.44
N VAL A 139 -17.10 4.75 1.34
CA VAL A 139 -16.67 3.74 2.32
C VAL A 139 -15.14 3.65 2.32
N MET A 140 -14.53 3.56 1.15
CA MET A 140 -13.08 3.47 1.02
C MET A 140 -12.39 4.71 1.59
N LYS A 141 -12.91 5.90 1.25
CA LYS A 141 -12.37 7.19 1.75
C LYS A 141 -12.44 7.28 3.28
N LYS A 142 -13.52 6.79 3.88
CA LYS A 142 -13.67 6.74 5.34
C LYS A 142 -12.60 5.84 5.97
N ILE A 143 -12.33 4.70 5.37
CA ILE A 143 -11.30 3.76 5.84
C ILE A 143 -9.90 4.38 5.70
N GLU A 144 -9.61 4.98 4.55
CA GLU A 144 -8.33 5.68 4.31
C GLU A 144 -8.08 6.76 5.37
N ASN A 145 -9.08 7.63 5.60
CA ASN A 145 -8.98 8.70 6.59
C ASN A 145 -8.75 8.17 8.00
N LYS A 146 -9.42 7.08 8.36
CA LYS A 146 -9.24 6.42 9.66
C LYS A 146 -7.80 5.92 9.82
N PHE A 147 -7.27 5.26 8.81
CA PHE A 147 -5.91 4.75 8.83
C PHE A 147 -4.88 5.89 8.87
N LEU A 148 -5.07 6.92 8.03
CA LEU A 148 -4.17 8.08 7.98
C LEU A 148 -4.12 8.81 9.34
N LYS A 149 -5.26 9.00 9.97
CA LYS A 149 -5.34 9.62 11.30
C LYS A 149 -4.57 8.80 12.34
N GLN A 150 -4.61 7.49 12.21
CA GLN A 150 -3.95 6.61 13.19
C GLN A 150 -2.43 6.58 13.02
N ILE A 151 -1.94 6.64 11.78
CA ILE A 151 -0.48 6.55 11.54
C ILE A 151 0.22 7.91 11.72
N ASN A 152 -0.49 9.02 11.69
CA ASN A 152 0.05 10.37 11.87
C ASN A 152 -0.26 10.95 13.24
#